data_52360b8d992e63e845cd975d4034329a
#
_entry.id   52360b8d992e63e845cd975d4034329a
#
_cell.length_a   1.000
_cell.length_b   1.000
_cell.length_c   1.000
_cell.angle_alpha   90.00
_cell.angle_beta   90.00
_cell.angle_gamma   90.00
#
_symmetry.space_group_name_H-M   'P 1'
#
loop_
_entity.id
_entity.type
_entity.pdbx_description
1 polymer ?
#
loop_
_entity_poly.entity_id
_entity_poly.type
_entity_poly.pdbx_seq_one_letter_code
_entity_poly.pdbx_strand_id
1 'polypeptide(L)'
;MNKNIIIAAVGALLIAGVGYWYFFMKSSGDTTSEGTPSGSEQAAPTATDQVQGQDLTVGTGRVAEPNTQVTVEYVGQLENGTVFDSSEAQGQPLVFTLGAPGIIPGFQIGINGMKEGGERAILIPAALAYGDQAVGPIPPNSNLIFKLKLVKVEGAPAQAPQQ
;
A
#
# COMPACT_ATOMS: atom_id res chain seq x y z
N MET A 1 25.53 -32.61 14.44
CA MET A 1 24.14 -32.24 14.13
C MET A 1 24.18 -30.78 13.70
N ASN A 2 23.95 -30.56 12.42
CA ASN A 2 24.36 -29.34 11.71
C ASN A 2 23.32 -28.21 11.85
N LYS A 3 23.76 -27.08 12.40
CA LYS A 3 22.97 -25.87 12.64
C LYS A 3 22.85 -24.96 11.38
N ASN A 4 23.27 -25.44 10.19
CA ASN A 4 23.42 -24.61 8.99
C ASN A 4 22.34 -24.78 7.92
N ILE A 5 21.21 -25.45 8.22
CA ILE A 5 20.18 -25.75 7.19
C ILE A 5 18.94 -24.82 7.30
N ILE A 6 18.85 -23.99 8.33
CA ILE A 6 17.63 -23.18 8.58
C ILE A 6 17.65 -21.78 7.90
N ILE A 7 18.81 -21.31 7.42
CA ILE A 7 18.92 -19.95 6.84
C ILE A 7 18.61 -19.90 5.35
N ALA A 8 18.56 -21.04 4.65
CA ALA A 8 18.34 -21.06 3.19
C ALA A 8 16.87 -21.05 2.74
N ALA A 9 15.91 -21.24 3.65
CA ALA A 9 14.49 -21.38 3.28
C ALA A 9 13.68 -20.07 3.33
N VAL A 10 14.19 -19.00 3.95
CA VAL A 10 13.46 -17.74 4.09
C VAL A 10 13.73 -16.77 2.93
N GLY A 11 14.86 -16.92 2.24
CA GLY A 11 15.25 -16.05 1.13
C GLY A 11 14.53 -16.33 -0.22
N ALA A 12 14.00 -17.53 -0.42
CA ALA A 12 13.43 -17.93 -1.71
C ALA A 12 11.95 -17.53 -1.90
N LEU A 13 11.23 -17.20 -0.82
CA LEU A 13 9.80 -16.88 -0.89
C LEU A 13 9.51 -15.41 -1.20
N LEU A 14 10.48 -14.51 -1.02
CA LEU A 14 10.30 -13.08 -1.32
C LEU A 14 10.49 -12.75 -2.80
N ILE A 15 11.17 -13.61 -3.58
CA ILE A 15 11.42 -13.36 -5.00
C ILE A 15 10.24 -13.86 -5.86
N ALA A 16 9.46 -14.83 -5.40
CA ALA A 16 8.33 -15.37 -6.15
C ALA A 16 7.11 -14.43 -6.20
N GLY A 17 6.91 -13.58 -5.17
CA GLY A 17 5.78 -12.66 -5.11
C GLY A 17 5.89 -11.47 -6.08
N VAL A 18 7.08 -10.93 -6.24
CA VAL A 18 7.33 -9.77 -7.12
C VAL A 18 7.35 -10.20 -8.59
N GLY A 19 7.89 -11.39 -8.88
CA GLY A 19 7.94 -11.94 -10.25
C GLY A 19 6.57 -12.36 -10.78
N TYR A 20 5.68 -12.84 -9.93
CA TYR A 20 4.35 -13.29 -10.33
C TYR A 20 3.44 -12.10 -10.71
N TRP A 21 3.58 -10.97 -10.03
CA TRP A 21 2.82 -9.77 -10.35
C TRP A 21 3.30 -9.11 -11.66
N TYR A 22 4.62 -9.15 -11.93
CA TYR A 22 5.19 -8.64 -13.18
C TYR A 22 4.81 -9.50 -14.40
N PHE A 23 4.65 -10.83 -14.21
CA PHE A 23 4.26 -11.75 -15.28
C PHE A 23 2.78 -11.62 -15.65
N PHE A 24 1.90 -11.34 -14.70
CA PHE A 24 0.46 -11.21 -14.98
C PHE A 24 0.12 -9.94 -15.79
N MET A 25 0.96 -8.91 -15.74
CA MET A 25 0.74 -7.66 -16.47
C MET A 25 1.19 -7.72 -17.94
N LYS A 26 1.90 -8.79 -18.38
CA LYS A 26 2.50 -8.87 -19.72
C LYS A 26 1.83 -9.89 -20.66
N SER A 27 0.76 -10.56 -20.26
CA SER A 27 0.09 -11.56 -21.11
C SER A 27 -1.34 -11.15 -21.44
N SER A 28 -1.49 -10.24 -22.37
CA SER A 28 -2.69 -10.12 -23.22
C SER A 28 -2.36 -9.31 -24.46
N GLY A 29 -1.96 -9.98 -25.48
CA GLY A 29 -1.84 -9.45 -26.83
C GLY A 29 -1.69 -10.60 -27.80
N ASP A 30 -2.74 -11.02 -28.40
CA ASP A 30 -2.91 -11.27 -29.82
C ASP A 30 -4.11 -12.17 -30.08
N THR A 31 -5.12 -11.65 -30.69
CA THR A 31 -5.91 -12.36 -31.69
C THR A 31 -6.73 -11.33 -32.51
N THR A 32 -6.34 -11.21 -33.74
CA THR A 32 -6.97 -10.47 -34.84
C THR A 32 -8.42 -10.90 -35.06
N SER A 33 -9.35 -9.95 -35.13
CA SER A 33 -10.56 -10.04 -35.93
C SER A 33 -11.07 -8.66 -36.33
N GLU A 34 -11.13 -8.41 -37.63
CA GLU A 34 -11.65 -7.21 -38.26
C GLU A 34 -13.15 -7.01 -37.99
N GLY A 35 -13.54 -5.75 -37.84
CA GLY A 35 -14.93 -5.32 -37.80
C GLY A 35 -15.05 -3.86 -37.40
N THR A 36 -15.04 -2.96 -38.38
CA THR A 36 -15.24 -1.48 -38.31
C THR A 36 -16.75 -1.15 -38.26
N PRO A 37 -17.17 0.08 -37.99
CA PRO A 37 -16.90 1.05 -36.91
C PRO A 37 -18.20 1.55 -36.25
N SER A 38 -18.15 1.97 -35.03
CA SER A 38 -19.00 3.10 -34.58
C SER A 38 -18.45 3.68 -33.29
N GLY A 39 -18.21 4.96 -33.30
CA GLY A 39 -17.55 5.70 -32.26
C GLY A 39 -18.16 5.55 -30.88
N SER A 40 -17.30 5.26 -29.96
CA SER A 40 -17.30 5.84 -28.62
C SER A 40 -15.83 5.89 -28.20
N GLU A 41 -15.35 7.09 -28.20
CA GLU A 41 -14.09 7.52 -27.61
C GLU A 41 -14.01 6.94 -26.19
N GLN A 42 -13.36 5.79 -26.07
CA GLN A 42 -13.03 5.22 -24.79
C GLN A 42 -11.94 6.09 -24.22
N ALA A 43 -12.38 7.09 -23.46
CA ALA A 43 -11.49 7.91 -22.66
C ALA A 43 -10.49 6.98 -21.96
N ALA A 44 -9.21 7.28 -22.12
CA ALA A 44 -8.15 6.71 -21.29
C ALA A 44 -8.61 6.70 -19.83
N PRO A 45 -8.28 5.69 -19.01
CA PRO A 45 -8.69 5.69 -17.63
C PRO A 45 -8.21 6.99 -17.00
N THR A 46 -9.14 7.88 -16.76
CA THR A 46 -8.95 9.05 -15.92
C THR A 46 -8.30 8.54 -14.64
N ALA A 47 -7.16 9.10 -14.30
CA ALA A 47 -6.49 8.84 -13.03
C ALA A 47 -7.57 8.90 -11.94
N THR A 48 -7.91 7.73 -11.42
CA THR A 48 -8.98 7.63 -10.42
C THR A 48 -8.41 8.29 -9.18
N ASP A 49 -8.95 9.44 -8.78
CA ASP A 49 -8.57 10.16 -7.55
C ASP A 49 -8.92 9.36 -6.28
N GLN A 50 -8.86 8.04 -6.36
CA GLN A 50 -9.21 7.12 -5.31
C GLN A 50 -8.05 6.17 -5.01
N VAL A 51 -7.85 5.89 -3.72
CA VAL A 51 -6.91 4.87 -3.29
C VAL A 51 -7.41 3.51 -3.77
N GLN A 52 -6.56 2.79 -4.48
CA GLN A 52 -6.82 1.40 -4.86
C GLN A 52 -6.08 0.50 -3.89
N GLY A 53 -6.76 -0.49 -3.32
CA GLY A 53 -6.18 -1.41 -2.36
C GLY A 53 -6.48 -2.86 -2.70
N GLN A 54 -5.48 -3.72 -2.47
CA GLN A 54 -5.61 -5.17 -2.59
C GLN A 54 -5.11 -5.82 -1.31
N ASP A 55 -5.99 -6.57 -0.65
CA ASP A 55 -5.60 -7.38 0.50
C ASP A 55 -4.75 -8.56 0.04
N LEU A 56 -3.52 -8.63 0.54
CA LEU A 56 -2.59 -9.74 0.32
C LEU A 56 -2.83 -10.82 1.37
N THR A 57 -3.12 -10.39 2.59
CA THR A 57 -3.48 -11.26 3.72
C THR A 57 -4.54 -10.56 4.54
N VAL A 58 -5.62 -11.24 4.83
CA VAL A 58 -6.66 -10.72 5.73
C VAL A 58 -6.30 -11.06 7.17
N GLY A 59 -6.10 -10.05 8.00
CA GLY A 59 -5.85 -10.23 9.42
C GLY A 59 -7.08 -10.76 10.18
N THR A 60 -6.86 -11.24 11.38
CA THR A 60 -7.92 -11.81 12.25
C THR A 60 -8.16 -10.99 13.52
N GLY A 61 -7.31 -9.98 13.78
CA GLY A 61 -7.40 -9.15 14.97
C GLY A 61 -8.40 -8.00 14.85
N ARG A 62 -8.18 -6.95 15.62
CA ARG A 62 -9.05 -5.76 15.67
C ARG A 62 -9.04 -5.02 14.34
N VAL A 63 -10.16 -4.39 14.00
CA VAL A 63 -10.28 -3.56 12.80
C VAL A 63 -9.71 -2.17 13.08
N ALA A 64 -8.95 -1.63 12.12
CA ALA A 64 -8.52 -0.24 12.15
C ALA A 64 -9.69 0.66 11.76
N GLU A 65 -10.10 1.50 12.69
CA GLU A 65 -11.21 2.44 12.55
C GLU A 65 -10.73 3.87 12.85
N PRO A 66 -11.45 4.90 12.42
CA PRO A 66 -11.13 6.27 12.79
C PRO A 66 -10.95 6.44 14.30
N ASN A 67 -9.96 7.23 14.71
CA ASN A 67 -9.55 7.47 16.09
C ASN A 67 -8.93 6.26 16.82
N THR A 68 -8.64 5.14 16.16
CA THR A 68 -7.81 4.08 16.73
C THR A 68 -6.33 4.39 16.53
N GLN A 69 -5.49 4.02 17.49
CA GLN A 69 -4.06 4.03 17.31
C GLN A 69 -3.64 2.76 16.57
N VAL A 70 -2.88 2.93 15.50
CA VAL A 70 -2.40 1.83 14.68
C VAL A 70 -0.88 1.79 14.65
N THR A 71 -0.33 0.57 14.65
CA THR A 71 1.09 0.30 14.44
C THR A 71 1.24 -0.42 13.12
N VAL A 72 1.98 0.17 12.19
CA VAL A 72 2.07 -0.30 10.79
C VAL A 72 3.53 -0.44 10.39
N GLU A 73 3.89 -1.60 9.85
CA GLU A 73 5.08 -1.77 9.03
C GLU A 73 4.74 -1.45 7.57
N TYR A 74 5.62 -0.74 6.89
CA TYR A 74 5.37 -0.35 5.50
C TYR A 74 6.64 -0.29 4.66
N VAL A 75 6.44 -0.42 3.37
CA VAL A 75 7.43 -0.08 2.34
C VAL A 75 6.73 0.79 1.30
N GLY A 76 7.26 2.00 1.09
CA GLY A 76 6.78 2.95 0.09
C GLY A 76 7.70 2.98 -1.12
N GLN A 77 7.13 2.87 -2.31
CA GLN A 77 7.85 2.90 -3.59
C GLN A 77 7.10 3.74 -4.63
N LEU A 78 7.85 4.28 -5.57
CA LEU A 78 7.32 4.91 -6.77
C LEU A 78 6.88 3.83 -7.78
N GLU A 79 6.09 4.21 -8.79
CA GLU A 79 5.66 3.29 -9.86
C GLU A 79 6.82 2.66 -10.64
N ASN A 80 7.98 3.31 -10.68
CA ASN A 80 9.20 2.77 -11.27
C ASN A 80 9.93 1.74 -10.38
N GLY A 81 9.40 1.45 -9.20
CA GLY A 81 9.97 0.50 -8.23
C GLY A 81 11.02 1.11 -7.28
N THR A 82 11.31 2.40 -7.38
CA THR A 82 12.24 3.05 -6.45
C THR A 82 11.61 3.14 -5.06
N VAL A 83 12.21 2.48 -4.08
CA VAL A 83 11.81 2.60 -2.67
C VAL A 83 12.28 3.96 -2.15
N PHE A 84 11.36 4.76 -1.63
CA PHE A 84 11.67 6.08 -1.08
C PHE A 84 11.62 6.11 0.45
N ASP A 85 10.88 5.20 1.08
CA ASP A 85 10.78 5.12 2.53
C ASP A 85 10.29 3.73 2.97
N SER A 86 10.66 3.31 4.20
CA SER A 86 10.17 2.10 4.82
C SER A 86 10.35 2.12 6.33
N SER A 87 9.49 1.42 7.05
CA SER A 87 9.64 1.23 8.51
C SER A 87 10.94 0.52 8.88
N GLU A 88 11.45 -0.35 8.00
CA GLU A 88 12.75 -1.01 8.19
C GLU A 88 13.91 -0.02 8.14
N ALA A 89 13.91 0.91 7.16
CA ALA A 89 14.91 1.97 7.05
C ALA A 89 14.86 2.95 8.24
N GLN A 90 13.66 3.17 8.80
CA GLN A 90 13.45 3.99 9.99
C GLN A 90 13.85 3.25 11.29
N GLY A 91 14.03 1.92 11.25
CA GLY A 91 14.35 1.08 12.40
C GLY A 91 13.19 0.84 13.35
N GLN A 92 11.98 1.28 13.03
CA GLN A 92 10.79 1.13 13.85
C GLN A 92 9.51 1.19 13.02
N PRO A 93 8.43 0.50 13.45
CA PRO A 93 7.13 0.65 12.82
C PRO A 93 6.55 2.05 13.04
N LEU A 94 5.71 2.48 12.11
CA LEU A 94 4.99 3.74 12.20
C LEU A 94 3.79 3.59 13.15
N VAL A 95 3.73 4.44 14.17
CA VAL A 95 2.63 4.48 15.14
C VAL A 95 1.90 5.81 15.01
N PHE A 96 0.61 5.79 14.75
CA PHE A 96 -0.20 7.01 14.66
C PHE A 96 -1.68 6.73 14.94
N THR A 97 -2.46 7.78 15.19
CA THR A 97 -3.91 7.68 15.33
C THR A 97 -4.57 7.90 13.97
N LEU A 98 -5.43 6.98 13.56
CA LEU A 98 -6.13 7.05 12.28
C LEU A 98 -7.08 8.25 12.26
N GLY A 99 -6.92 9.15 11.30
CA GLY A 99 -7.62 10.43 11.23
C GLY A 99 -6.83 11.63 11.77
N ALA A 100 -5.69 11.41 12.44
CA ALA A 100 -4.84 12.49 12.92
C ALA A 100 -4.09 13.19 11.76
N PRO A 101 -3.75 14.49 11.89
CA PRO A 101 -2.95 15.19 10.90
C PRO A 101 -1.50 14.67 10.88
N GLY A 102 -0.79 14.92 9.76
CA GLY A 102 0.63 14.57 9.61
C GLY A 102 0.88 13.30 8.78
N ILE A 103 -0.14 12.54 8.46
CA ILE A 103 -0.06 11.38 7.55
C ILE A 103 -0.88 11.69 6.30
N ILE A 104 -0.34 11.38 5.12
CA ILE A 104 -1.03 11.61 3.84
C ILE A 104 -2.41 10.94 3.82
N PRO A 105 -3.44 11.61 3.29
CA PRO A 105 -4.83 11.10 3.31
C PRO A 105 -4.96 9.70 2.71
N GLY A 106 -4.30 9.45 1.58
CA GLY A 106 -4.36 8.15 0.90
C GLY A 106 -3.84 6.99 1.73
N PHE A 107 -2.83 7.21 2.57
CA PHE A 107 -2.28 6.19 3.46
C PHE A 107 -3.30 5.81 4.56
N GLN A 108 -3.95 6.80 5.13
CA GLN A 108 -4.99 6.60 6.14
C GLN A 108 -6.22 5.87 5.57
N ILE A 109 -6.66 6.27 4.36
CA ILE A 109 -7.75 5.59 3.64
C ILE A 109 -7.40 4.13 3.38
N GLY A 110 -6.15 3.85 2.99
CA GLY A 110 -5.69 2.50 2.70
C GLY A 110 -5.66 1.58 3.91
N ILE A 111 -5.42 2.10 5.10
CA ILE A 111 -5.39 1.32 6.36
C ILE A 111 -6.79 1.14 6.95
N ASN A 112 -7.67 2.10 6.73
CA ASN A 112 -9.02 2.03 7.27
C ASN A 112 -9.72 0.73 6.86
N GLY A 113 -10.30 0.02 7.82
CA GLY A 113 -10.97 -1.27 7.61
C GLY A 113 -10.01 -2.48 7.55
N MET A 114 -8.68 -2.29 7.61
CA MET A 114 -7.76 -3.43 7.76
C MET A 114 -7.91 -4.06 9.14
N LYS A 115 -7.66 -5.37 9.20
CA LYS A 115 -7.59 -6.10 10.48
C LYS A 115 -6.13 -6.27 10.90
N GLU A 116 -5.90 -6.22 12.20
CA GLU A 116 -4.59 -6.52 12.81
C GLU A 116 -4.08 -7.88 12.34
N GLY A 117 -2.81 -7.93 11.97
CA GLY A 117 -2.16 -9.06 11.32
C GLY A 117 -2.36 -9.14 9.80
N GLY A 118 -3.12 -8.22 9.21
CA GLY A 118 -3.35 -8.16 7.76
C GLY A 118 -2.24 -7.46 7.00
N GLU A 119 -2.10 -7.83 5.73
CA GLU A 119 -1.22 -7.15 4.76
C GLU A 119 -2.04 -6.65 3.57
N ARG A 120 -1.72 -5.45 3.10
CA ARG A 120 -2.40 -4.81 1.96
C ARG A 120 -1.40 -4.06 1.10
N ALA A 121 -1.54 -4.19 -0.22
CA ALA A 121 -0.90 -3.29 -1.17
C ALA A 121 -1.88 -2.19 -1.54
N ILE A 122 -1.42 -0.93 -1.56
CA ILE A 122 -2.23 0.22 -1.96
C ILE A 122 -1.51 1.07 -2.99
N LEU A 123 -2.27 1.60 -3.93
CA LEU A 123 -1.85 2.65 -4.85
C LEU A 123 -2.55 3.94 -4.43
N ILE A 124 -1.77 4.95 -4.13
CA ILE A 124 -2.23 6.27 -3.71
C ILE A 124 -1.97 7.24 -4.86
N PRO A 125 -3.01 7.85 -5.46
CA PRO A 125 -2.82 8.89 -6.45
C PRO A 125 -2.17 10.13 -5.85
N ALA A 126 -1.43 10.88 -6.67
CA ALA A 126 -0.70 12.07 -6.22
C ALA A 126 -1.58 13.06 -5.44
N ALA A 127 -2.84 13.24 -5.83
CA ALA A 127 -3.79 14.15 -5.17
C ALA A 127 -4.07 13.79 -3.70
N LEU A 128 -3.94 12.51 -3.33
CA LEU A 128 -4.11 12.01 -1.97
C LEU A 128 -2.77 11.74 -1.26
N ALA A 129 -1.66 12.11 -1.89
CA ALA A 129 -0.29 12.02 -1.39
C ALA A 129 0.32 13.42 -1.23
N TYR A 130 1.33 13.74 -2.03
CA TYR A 130 2.05 15.02 -1.96
C TYR A 130 1.67 16.02 -3.07
N GLY A 131 0.79 15.63 -3.98
CA GLY A 131 0.31 16.49 -5.07
C GLY A 131 1.43 16.93 -6.01
N ASP A 132 1.46 18.22 -6.29
CA ASP A 132 2.43 18.90 -7.13
C ASP A 132 3.76 19.24 -6.44
N GLN A 133 3.93 18.80 -5.18
CA GLN A 133 5.14 19.06 -4.41
C GLN A 133 6.15 17.92 -4.53
N ALA A 134 7.43 18.27 -4.72
CA ALA A 134 8.52 17.33 -4.61
C ALA A 134 8.86 17.13 -3.12
N VAL A 135 8.95 15.87 -2.67
CA VAL A 135 9.30 15.54 -1.28
C VAL A 135 10.44 14.51 -1.27
N GLY A 136 11.64 14.95 -0.90
CA GLY A 136 12.81 14.09 -0.91
C GLY A 136 13.05 13.46 -2.29
N PRO A 137 13.08 12.12 -2.41
CA PRO A 137 13.25 11.44 -3.69
C PRO A 137 11.96 11.33 -4.52
N ILE A 138 10.82 11.83 -4.01
CA ILE A 138 9.51 11.74 -4.67
C ILE A 138 9.32 12.96 -5.58
N PRO A 139 9.19 12.76 -6.92
CA PRO A 139 8.91 13.85 -7.85
C PRO A 139 7.48 14.43 -7.66
N PRO A 140 7.22 15.64 -8.18
CA PRO A 140 5.86 16.17 -8.22
C PRO A 140 4.90 15.26 -9.01
N ASN A 141 3.64 15.24 -8.62
CA ASN A 141 2.57 14.48 -9.27
C ASN A 141 2.85 12.97 -9.36
N SER A 142 3.52 12.41 -8.37
CA SER A 142 3.83 10.98 -8.32
C SER A 142 2.74 10.20 -7.61
N ASN A 143 2.29 9.12 -8.24
CA ASN A 143 1.52 8.10 -7.55
C ASN A 143 2.45 7.28 -6.67
N LEU A 144 1.97 6.87 -5.51
CA LEU A 144 2.75 6.12 -4.54
C LEU A 144 2.17 4.73 -4.35
N ILE A 145 3.03 3.75 -4.28
CA ILE A 145 2.66 2.37 -3.98
C ILE A 145 3.19 2.04 -2.59
N PHE A 146 2.32 1.55 -1.72
CA PHE A 146 2.71 1.06 -0.41
C PHE A 146 2.32 -0.39 -0.23
N LYS A 147 3.23 -1.16 0.34
CA LYS A 147 2.93 -2.43 0.96
C LYS A 147 2.83 -2.18 2.46
N LEU A 148 1.69 -2.52 3.05
CA LEU A 148 1.35 -2.27 4.45
C LEU A 148 1.17 -3.59 5.18
N LYS A 149 1.63 -3.65 6.43
CA LYS A 149 1.31 -4.72 7.38
C LYS A 149 0.83 -4.07 8.67
N LEU A 150 -0.42 -4.32 9.01
CA LEU A 150 -1.01 -3.81 10.24
C LEU A 150 -0.62 -4.72 11.41
N VAL A 151 0.31 -4.24 12.23
CA VAL A 151 0.89 -5.02 13.33
C VAL A 151 -0.03 -5.02 14.54
N LYS A 152 -0.60 -3.84 14.88
CA LYS A 152 -1.41 -3.67 16.08
C LYS A 152 -2.47 -2.59 15.90
N VAL A 153 -3.63 -2.79 16.51
CA VAL A 153 -4.69 -1.80 16.63
C VAL A 153 -5.03 -1.63 18.11
N GLU A 154 -4.84 -0.43 18.62
CA GLU A 154 -5.23 -0.06 19.98
C GLU A 154 -6.52 0.77 19.94
N GLY A 155 -7.38 0.62 20.92
CA GLY A 155 -8.58 1.43 21.01
C GLY A 155 -8.26 2.92 21.00
N ALA A 156 -9.21 3.77 20.56
CA ALA A 156 -9.06 5.20 20.72
C ALA A 156 -8.62 5.50 22.17
N PRO A 157 -7.64 6.42 22.36
CA PRO A 157 -7.32 6.84 23.70
C PRO A 157 -8.63 7.28 24.37
N ALA A 158 -8.93 6.70 25.53
CA ALA A 158 -10.15 7.03 26.25
C ALA A 158 -10.22 8.55 26.33
N GLN A 159 -11.22 9.15 25.68
CA GLN A 159 -11.43 10.58 25.81
C GLN A 159 -11.58 10.86 27.29
N ALA A 160 -10.63 11.61 27.83
CA ALA A 160 -10.75 12.08 29.19
C ALA A 160 -12.12 12.79 29.30
N PRO A 161 -12.92 12.49 30.34
CA PRO A 161 -14.22 13.10 30.47
C PRO A 161 -14.03 14.63 30.47
N GLN A 162 -14.60 15.29 29.48
CA GLN A 162 -14.66 16.74 29.44
C GLN A 162 -15.55 17.17 30.60
N GLN A 163 -14.92 17.72 31.63
CA GLN A 163 -15.62 18.43 32.71
C GLN A 163 -15.94 19.85 32.26
#